data_f47567ec4cf9e90aeea36c18304ba185
#
_entry.id   f47567ec4cf9e90aeea36c18304ba185
#
_cell.length_a   1.000
_cell.length_b   1.000
_cell.length_c   1.000
_cell.angle_alpha   90.00
_cell.angle_beta   90.00
_cell.angle_gamma   90.00
#
_symmetry.space_group_name_H-M   'P 1'
#
loop_
_entity.id
_entity.type
_entity.pdbx_description
1 polymer ?
#
loop_
_entity_poly.entity_id
_entity_poly.type
_entity_poly.pdbx_seq_one_letter_code
_entity_poly.pdbx_strand_id
1 'polypeptide(L)'
;MLKGLFFICLVSIEYLATTSVHISVVEGMWDKSNHFTAFFTLYILLSLSYNELEMKKKFFYLLIFGMQIEIVQEFIGRSAFSMLDIVADIVGIILGIIFYHFFKDILEKLVANFIKV
;
A
#
# COMPACT_ATOMS: atom_id res chain seq x y z
N MET A 1 4.11 -7.67 -15.99
CA MET A 1 4.47 -6.26 -15.79
C MET A 1 3.82 -5.64 -14.58
N LEU A 2 2.52 -5.80 -14.40
CA LEU A 2 1.83 -5.27 -13.22
C LEU A 2 2.36 -5.86 -11.91
N LYS A 3 2.65 -7.14 -11.89
CA LYS A 3 3.21 -7.79 -10.70
C LYS A 3 4.54 -7.18 -10.33
N GLY A 4 5.38 -6.89 -11.32
CA GLY A 4 6.65 -6.21 -11.07
C GLY A 4 6.45 -4.82 -10.52
N LEU A 5 5.49 -4.08 -11.06
CA LEU A 5 5.16 -2.74 -10.57
C LEU A 5 4.65 -2.80 -9.13
N PHE A 6 3.81 -3.78 -8.81
CA PHE A 6 3.33 -3.97 -7.45
C PHE A 6 4.50 -4.21 -6.48
N PHE A 7 5.42 -5.09 -6.82
CA PHE A 7 6.55 -5.39 -5.95
C PHE A 7 7.53 -4.23 -5.84
N ILE A 8 7.73 -3.47 -6.92
CA ILE A 8 8.56 -2.25 -6.86
C ILE A 8 7.92 -1.24 -5.89
N CYS A 9 6.61 -1.06 -5.97
CA CYS A 9 5.88 -0.17 -5.08
C CYS A 9 6.00 -0.65 -3.62
N LEU A 10 5.82 -1.94 -3.39
CA LEU A 10 5.90 -2.54 -2.07
C LEU A 10 7.29 -2.32 -1.45
N VAL A 11 8.34 -2.60 -2.21
CA VAL A 11 9.72 -2.42 -1.74
C VAL A 11 10.03 -0.95 -1.51
N SER A 12 9.55 -0.07 -2.36
CA SER A 12 9.75 1.37 -2.20
C SER A 12 9.09 1.88 -0.91
N ILE A 13 7.87 1.44 -0.62
CA ILE A 13 7.17 1.81 0.60
C ILE A 13 7.93 1.30 1.83
N GLU A 14 8.38 0.06 1.80
CA GLU A 14 9.16 -0.50 2.89
C GLU A 14 10.45 0.27 3.11
N TYR A 15 11.16 0.58 2.04
CA TYR A 15 12.40 1.36 2.13
C TYR A 15 12.16 2.73 2.74
N LEU A 16 11.17 3.46 2.23
CA LEU A 16 10.87 4.81 2.74
C LEU A 16 10.38 4.78 4.18
N ALA A 17 9.63 3.75 4.55
CA ALA A 17 9.09 3.62 5.89
C ALA A 17 10.15 3.23 6.92
N THR A 18 11.20 2.53 6.50
CA THR A 18 12.19 1.95 7.42
C THR A 18 13.58 2.52 7.25
N THR A 19 13.78 3.48 6.34
CA THR A 19 15.10 4.08 6.16
C THR A 19 15.51 4.88 7.40
N SER A 20 16.79 4.88 7.68
CA SER A 20 17.36 5.64 8.78
C SER A 20 17.61 7.10 8.43
N VAL A 21 17.42 7.47 7.18
CA VAL A 21 17.60 8.88 6.75
C VAL A 21 16.38 9.68 7.19
N HIS A 22 16.63 10.67 8.04
CA HIS A 22 15.57 11.52 8.57
C HIS A 22 15.53 12.84 7.81
N ILE A 23 14.53 12.97 6.94
CA ILE A 23 14.22 14.23 6.27
C ILE A 23 12.91 14.71 6.87
N SER A 24 12.94 15.82 7.59
CA SER A 24 11.79 16.29 8.37
C SER A 24 10.53 16.48 7.53
N VAL A 25 10.69 16.93 6.28
CA VAL A 25 9.55 17.09 5.36
C VAL A 25 8.93 15.73 5.05
N VAL A 26 9.78 14.73 4.75
CA VAL A 26 9.30 13.38 4.44
C VAL A 26 8.67 12.74 5.67
N GLU A 27 9.24 12.95 6.85
CA GLU A 27 8.67 12.40 8.08
C GLU A 27 7.29 12.99 8.38
N GLY A 28 7.13 14.30 8.19
CA GLY A 28 5.83 14.95 8.39
C GLY A 28 4.80 14.47 7.39
N MET A 29 5.22 14.23 6.14
CA MET A 29 4.35 13.70 5.11
C MET A 29 4.10 12.21 5.26
N TRP A 30 5.03 11.49 5.89
CA TRP A 30 4.98 10.04 6.03
C TRP A 30 4.19 9.60 7.26
N ASP A 31 3.37 10.47 7.77
CA ASP A 31 2.44 10.14 8.83
C ASP A 31 1.18 9.49 8.21
N LYS A 32 0.05 9.69 8.81
CA LYS A 32 -1.19 8.96 8.49
C LYS A 32 -1.62 9.08 7.03
N SER A 33 -1.46 10.25 6.42
CA SER A 33 -1.89 10.45 5.03
C SER A 33 -1.06 9.61 4.04
N ASN A 34 0.22 9.40 4.33
CA ASN A 34 1.06 8.57 3.47
C ASN A 34 0.76 7.09 3.63
N HIS A 35 0.49 6.63 4.85
CA HIS A 35 0.02 5.26 5.08
C HIS A 35 -1.26 4.98 4.30
N PHE A 36 -2.21 5.85 4.47
CA PHE A 36 -3.49 5.78 3.78
C PHE A 36 -3.32 5.71 2.26
N THR A 37 -2.55 6.65 1.69
CA THR A 37 -2.34 6.71 0.25
C THR A 37 -1.58 5.49 -0.26
N ALA A 38 -0.56 5.06 0.48
CA ALA A 38 0.24 3.90 0.10
C ALA A 38 -0.60 2.64 0.04
N PHE A 39 -1.44 2.39 1.04
CA PHE A 39 -2.24 1.18 1.08
C PHE A 39 -3.40 1.21 0.10
N PHE A 40 -3.95 2.39 -0.18
CA PHE A 40 -4.90 2.55 -1.27
C PHE A 40 -4.28 2.11 -2.60
N THR A 41 -3.11 2.64 -2.89
CA THR A 41 -2.39 2.32 -4.12
C THR A 41 -2.02 0.84 -4.19
N LEU A 42 -1.53 0.28 -3.09
CA LEU A 42 -1.17 -1.13 -3.05
C LEU A 42 -2.37 -2.03 -3.30
N TYR A 43 -3.54 -1.68 -2.76
CA TYR A 43 -4.73 -2.49 -3.00
C TYR A 43 -5.12 -2.48 -4.48
N ILE A 44 -5.07 -1.31 -5.12
CA ILE A 44 -5.40 -1.20 -6.54
C ILE A 44 -4.42 -2.03 -7.37
N LEU A 45 -3.12 -1.87 -7.13
CA LEU A 45 -2.11 -2.63 -7.87
C LEU A 45 -2.22 -4.13 -7.64
N LEU A 46 -2.48 -4.54 -6.40
CA LEU A 46 -2.64 -5.96 -6.07
C LEU A 46 -3.87 -6.54 -6.79
N SER A 47 -4.96 -5.78 -6.82
CA SER A 47 -6.17 -6.22 -7.49
C SER A 47 -6.00 -6.35 -8.99
N LEU A 48 -5.27 -5.42 -9.61
CA LEU A 48 -4.99 -5.47 -11.05
C LEU A 48 -3.99 -6.58 -11.39
N SER A 49 -3.06 -6.87 -10.48
CA SER A 49 -2.01 -7.88 -10.71
C SER A 49 -2.50 -9.30 -10.48
N TYR A 50 -3.36 -9.47 -9.49
CA TYR A 50 -3.86 -10.79 -9.05
C TYR A 50 -5.37 -10.73 -8.93
N ASN A 51 -6.04 -10.57 -10.06
CA ASN A 51 -7.48 -10.35 -10.07
C ASN A 51 -8.30 -11.55 -9.62
N GLU A 52 -7.73 -12.76 -9.63
CA GLU A 52 -8.39 -13.95 -9.11
C GLU A 52 -8.27 -14.09 -7.58
N LEU A 53 -7.46 -13.25 -6.93
CA LEU A 53 -7.30 -13.30 -5.49
C LEU A 53 -8.51 -12.68 -4.79
N GLU A 54 -9.01 -13.36 -3.77
CA GLU A 54 -10.18 -12.89 -3.04
C GLU A 54 -9.88 -11.59 -2.28
N MET A 55 -10.91 -10.74 -2.16
CA MET A 55 -10.80 -9.47 -1.44
C MET A 55 -10.31 -9.67 -0.01
N LYS A 56 -10.80 -10.69 0.69
CA LYS A 56 -10.41 -10.97 2.06
C LYS A 56 -8.91 -11.27 2.16
N LYS A 57 -8.38 -12.02 1.21
CA LYS A 57 -6.95 -12.35 1.18
C LYS A 57 -6.10 -11.14 0.89
N LYS A 58 -6.53 -10.29 -0.02
CA LYS A 58 -5.83 -9.03 -0.32
C LYS A 58 -5.76 -8.15 0.92
N PHE A 59 -6.90 -7.98 1.59
CA PHE A 59 -6.98 -7.20 2.82
C PHE A 59 -6.01 -7.75 3.87
N PHE A 60 -6.04 -9.05 4.07
CA PHE A 60 -5.22 -9.70 5.10
C PHE A 60 -3.73 -9.56 4.80
N TYR A 61 -3.33 -9.79 3.56
CA TYR A 61 -1.91 -9.67 3.19
C TYR A 61 -1.40 -8.25 3.36
N LEU A 62 -2.19 -7.26 2.95
CA LEU A 62 -1.79 -5.86 3.09
C LEU A 62 -1.78 -5.44 4.56
N LEU A 63 -2.70 -5.94 5.37
CA LEU A 63 -2.70 -5.67 6.79
C LEU A 63 -1.45 -6.23 7.47
N ILE A 64 -1.06 -7.45 7.14
CA ILE A 64 0.17 -8.05 7.66
C ILE A 64 1.38 -7.20 7.25
N PHE A 65 1.41 -6.73 6.02
CA PHE A 65 2.50 -5.87 5.55
C PHE A 65 2.55 -4.57 6.36
N GLY A 66 1.41 -3.94 6.62
CA GLY A 66 1.36 -2.73 7.43
C GLY A 66 1.81 -2.95 8.87
N MET A 67 1.39 -4.05 9.47
CA MET A 67 1.83 -4.40 10.83
C MET A 67 3.34 -4.64 10.87
N GLN A 68 3.88 -5.29 9.86
CA GLN A 68 5.30 -5.53 9.76
C GLN A 68 6.09 -4.22 9.69
N ILE A 69 5.60 -3.24 8.93
CA ILE A 69 6.24 -1.93 8.85
C ILE A 69 6.32 -1.29 10.23
N GLU A 70 5.21 -1.31 10.99
CA GLU A 70 5.18 -0.70 12.32
C GLU A 70 6.14 -1.39 13.29
N ILE A 71 6.21 -2.70 13.23
CA ILE A 71 7.12 -3.46 14.09
C ILE A 71 8.56 -3.13 13.74
N VAL A 72 8.91 -3.07 12.47
CA VAL A 72 10.27 -2.75 12.04
C VAL A 72 10.64 -1.32 12.42
N GLN A 73 9.73 -0.37 12.24
CA GLN A 73 9.97 1.03 12.61
C GLN A 73 10.27 1.17 14.10
N GLU A 74 9.54 0.47 14.94
CA GLU A 74 9.80 0.47 16.37
C GLU A 74 11.13 -0.18 16.69
N PHE A 75 11.43 -1.30 16.05
CA PHE A 75 12.67 -2.04 16.28
C PHE A 75 13.91 -1.22 15.94
N ILE A 76 13.89 -0.49 14.82
CA ILE A 76 15.02 0.33 14.40
C ILE A 76 15.04 1.71 15.07
N GLY A 77 14.07 1.99 15.94
CA GLY A 77 14.03 3.25 16.69
C GLY A 77 13.57 4.45 15.88
N ARG A 78 12.96 4.23 14.72
CA ARG A 78 12.47 5.34 13.89
C ARG A 78 11.22 5.97 14.47
N SER A 79 10.29 5.14 14.94
CA SER A 79 9.06 5.61 15.58
C SER A 79 8.53 4.51 16.48
N ALA A 80 7.72 4.89 17.48
CA ALA A 80 7.03 3.93 18.32
C ALA A 80 5.90 3.26 17.50
N PHE A 81 5.57 2.02 17.87
CA PHE A 81 4.46 1.31 17.28
C PHE A 81 3.18 2.15 17.41
N SER A 82 2.48 2.37 16.32
CA SER A 82 1.30 3.24 16.30
C SER A 82 0.09 2.49 15.78
N MET A 83 -0.89 2.31 16.64
CA MET A 83 -2.19 1.73 16.22
C MET A 83 -2.92 2.65 15.24
N LEU A 84 -2.71 3.96 15.35
CA LEU A 84 -3.34 4.92 14.45
C LEU A 84 -2.80 4.77 13.02
N ASP A 85 -1.52 4.43 12.88
CA ASP A 85 -0.96 4.16 11.55
C ASP A 85 -1.57 2.92 10.93
N ILE A 86 -1.84 1.90 11.74
CA ILE A 86 -2.52 0.69 11.27
C ILE A 86 -3.96 1.01 10.89
N VAL A 87 -4.65 1.85 11.66
CA VAL A 87 -5.99 2.30 11.30
C VAL A 87 -5.97 3.05 9.97
N ALA A 88 -4.96 3.90 9.74
CA ALA A 88 -4.83 4.59 8.46
C ALA A 88 -4.60 3.62 7.31
N ASP A 89 -3.82 2.56 7.52
CA ASP A 89 -3.62 1.50 6.54
C ASP A 89 -4.95 0.83 6.19
N ILE A 90 -5.74 0.49 7.21
CA ILE A 90 -7.04 -0.16 7.01
C ILE A 90 -7.98 0.76 6.24
N VAL A 91 -8.03 2.04 6.58
CA VAL A 91 -8.86 3.01 5.87
C VAL A 91 -8.44 3.10 4.41
N GLY A 92 -7.14 3.13 4.14
CA GLY A 92 -6.63 3.14 2.77
C GLY A 92 -7.06 1.90 1.99
N ILE A 93 -6.96 0.73 2.61
CA ILE A 93 -7.39 -0.52 1.97
C ILE A 93 -8.89 -0.50 1.70
N ILE A 94 -9.70 -0.08 2.65
CA ILE A 94 -11.16 -0.01 2.49
C ILE A 94 -11.53 0.92 1.34
N LEU A 95 -10.91 2.09 1.27
CA LEU A 95 -11.15 3.02 0.17
C LEU A 95 -10.68 2.43 -1.16
N GLY A 96 -9.58 1.68 -1.15
CA GLY A 96 -9.13 0.96 -2.33
C GLY A 96 -10.15 -0.08 -2.79
N ILE A 97 -10.75 -0.81 -1.85
CA ILE A 97 -11.79 -1.79 -2.15
C ILE A 97 -12.98 -1.11 -2.83
N ILE A 98 -13.44 -0.01 -2.25
CA ILE A 98 -14.58 0.73 -2.78
C ILE A 98 -14.27 1.28 -4.17
N PHE A 99 -13.12 1.91 -4.32
CA PHE A 99 -12.70 2.49 -5.59
C PHE A 99 -12.59 1.42 -6.67
N TYR A 100 -11.93 0.30 -6.36
CA TYR A 100 -11.75 -0.79 -7.33
C TYR A 100 -13.10 -1.39 -7.72
N HIS A 101 -14.01 -1.54 -6.78
CA HIS A 101 -15.34 -2.09 -7.06
C HIS A 101 -16.10 -1.24 -8.08
N PHE A 102 -16.06 0.08 -7.93
CA PHE A 102 -16.80 0.98 -8.82
C PHE A 102 -16.08 1.27 -10.14
N PHE A 103 -14.75 1.23 -10.16
CA PHE A 103 -13.96 1.63 -11.33
C PHE A 103 -13.20 0.48 -11.97
N LYS A 104 -13.53 -0.75 -11.62
CA LYS A 104 -12.81 -1.93 -12.10
C LYS A 104 -12.73 -1.98 -13.63
N ASP A 105 -13.83 -1.79 -14.32
CA ASP A 105 -13.87 -1.89 -15.77
C ASP A 105 -13.01 -0.83 -16.44
N ILE A 106 -13.06 0.40 -15.91
CA ILE A 106 -12.24 1.50 -16.43
C ILE A 106 -10.75 1.21 -16.18
N LEU A 107 -10.41 0.74 -14.99
CA LEU A 107 -9.03 0.43 -14.64
C LEU A 107 -8.48 -0.70 -15.51
N GLU A 108 -9.25 -1.74 -15.74
CA GLU A 108 -8.83 -2.85 -16.58
C GLU A 108 -8.64 -2.42 -18.03
N LYS A 109 -9.50 -1.55 -18.53
CA LYS A 109 -9.35 -0.99 -19.88
C LYS A 109 -8.08 -0.15 -20.01
N LEU A 110 -7.81 0.70 -19.01
CA LEU A 110 -6.59 1.52 -19.03
C LEU A 110 -5.35 0.65 -19.01
N VAL A 111 -5.34 -0.38 -18.18
CA VAL A 111 -4.23 -1.31 -18.11
C VAL A 111 -4.04 -2.04 -19.44
N ALA A 112 -5.11 -2.50 -20.05
CA ALA A 112 -5.06 -3.19 -21.34
C ALA A 112 -4.49 -2.29 -22.43
N ASN A 113 -4.85 -0.99 -22.41
CA ASN A 113 -4.35 -0.03 -23.39
C ASN A 113 -2.86 0.27 -23.22
N PHE A 114 -2.37 0.33 -21.99
CA PHE A 114 -0.97 0.68 -21.72
C PHE A 114 -0.03 -0.52 -21.74
N ILE A 115 -0.50 -1.69 -21.35
CA ILE A 115 0.34 -2.88 -21.17
C ILE A 115 0.12 -3.90 -22.29
N LYS A 116 -0.90 -3.71 -23.08
CA LYS A 116 -1.21 -4.57 -24.19
C LYS A 116 -0.20 -4.35 -25.31
N VAL A 117 0.68 -5.27 -25.45
CA VAL A 117 1.65 -5.23 -26.55
C VAL A 117 1.76 -6.61 -27.15
#